data_3d74add71620adf51ad6578fb8aac331
#
_entry.id   3d74add71620adf51ad6578fb8aac331
#
_cell.length_a   1.000
_cell.length_b   1.000
_cell.length_c   1.000
_cell.angle_alpha   90.00
_cell.angle_beta   90.00
_cell.angle_gamma   90.00
#
_symmetry.space_group_name_H-M   'P 1'
#
loop_
_entity.id
_entity.type
_entity.pdbx_description
1 polymer ?
#
loop_
_entity_poly.entity_id
_entity_poly.type
_entity_poly.pdbx_seq_one_letter_code
_entity_poly.pdbx_strand_id
1 'polypeptide(L)' 'MPTFIALHGVKGIRLIINLDSVKTFQEITTDSKYAEYLESGAKTMIHIDDKVLPVKESIVQVKNLISKIGGVES' A
#
# COMPACT_ATOMS: atom_id res chain seq x y z
N MET A 1 -15.67 2.37 -13.10
CA MET A 1 -15.39 1.00 -12.72
C MET A 1 -14.37 0.95 -11.61
N PRO A 2 -14.53 0.03 -10.68
CA PRO A 2 -13.54 -0.05 -9.61
C PRO A 2 -12.19 -0.51 -10.14
N THR A 3 -11.16 -0.02 -9.55
CA THR A 3 -9.80 -0.37 -9.92
C THR A 3 -9.15 -1.10 -8.76
N PHE A 4 -8.55 -2.25 -9.03
CA PHE A 4 -7.93 -3.05 -7.99
C PHE A 4 -6.46 -3.24 -8.29
N ILE A 5 -5.64 -3.32 -7.24
CA ILE A 5 -4.25 -3.70 -7.37
C ILE A 5 -3.96 -4.83 -6.39
N ALA A 6 -2.97 -5.65 -6.72
CA ALA A 6 -2.57 -6.75 -5.86
C ALA A 6 -1.30 -6.37 -5.13
N LEU A 7 -1.34 -6.49 -3.82
CA LEU A 7 -0.19 -6.19 -2.98
C LEU A 7 0.02 -7.35 -2.01
N HIS A 8 1.14 -7.35 -1.31
CA HIS A 8 1.46 -8.41 -0.38
C HIS A 8 1.54 -7.86 1.03
N GLY A 9 0.79 -8.49 1.92
CA GLY A 9 0.87 -8.15 3.34
C GLY A 9 2.12 -8.71 3.98
N VAL A 10 2.31 -8.39 5.27
CA VAL A 10 3.56 -8.70 5.94
C VAL A 10 3.84 -10.17 6.11
N LYS A 11 2.88 -11.02 6.04
CA LYS A 11 3.12 -12.46 6.18
C LYS A 11 3.02 -13.18 4.86
N GLY A 12 3.23 -12.46 3.78
CA GLY A 12 3.11 -13.05 2.45
C GLY A 12 1.69 -13.21 1.99
N ILE A 13 0.74 -12.63 2.73
CA ILE A 13 -0.65 -12.70 2.36
C ILE A 13 -0.90 -11.83 1.15
N ARG A 14 -1.55 -12.37 0.14
CA ARG A 14 -1.88 -11.58 -1.03
C ARG A 14 -3.12 -10.73 -0.74
N LEU A 15 -3.05 -9.46 -1.05
CA LEU A 15 -4.15 -8.54 -0.82
C LEU A 15 -4.60 -7.96 -2.14
N ILE A 16 -5.91 -7.89 -2.34
CA ILE A 16 -6.47 -7.19 -3.50
C ILE A 16 -7.11 -5.91 -2.95
N ILE A 17 -6.58 -4.79 -3.38
CA ILE A 17 -6.97 -3.50 -2.83
C ILE A 17 -7.82 -2.73 -3.84
N ASN A 18 -8.97 -2.27 -3.38
CA ASN A 18 -9.83 -1.42 -4.21
C ASN A 18 -9.33 0.02 -4.05
N LEU A 19 -8.77 0.57 -5.11
CA LEU A 19 -8.19 1.90 -5.04
C LEU A 19 -9.22 2.99 -4.73
N ASP A 20 -10.48 2.74 -5.05
CA ASP A 20 -11.50 3.73 -4.75
C ASP A 20 -11.74 3.87 -3.25
N SER A 21 -11.35 2.87 -2.46
CA SER A 21 -11.54 2.90 -1.02
C SER A 21 -10.31 3.42 -0.29
N VAL A 22 -9.21 3.62 -0.98
CA VAL A 22 -7.96 4.03 -0.34
C VAL A 22 -7.93 5.54 -0.17
N LYS A 23 -7.65 5.99 1.03
CA LYS A 23 -7.49 7.42 1.28
C LYS A 23 -6.05 7.86 1.07
N THR A 24 -5.10 7.06 1.50
CA THR A 24 -3.69 7.44 1.44
C THR A 24 -2.80 6.22 1.47
N PHE A 25 -1.70 6.29 0.73
CA PHE A 25 -0.61 5.34 0.88
C PHE A 25 0.50 6.11 1.60
N GLN A 26 0.96 5.58 2.73
CA GLN A 26 1.95 6.27 3.52
C GLN A 26 3.20 5.44 3.65
N GLU A 27 4.35 6.02 3.36
CA GLU A 27 5.61 5.32 3.53
C GLU A 27 5.90 5.18 5.01
N ILE A 28 6.37 3.99 5.43
CA ILE A 28 6.73 3.77 6.82
C ILE A 28 8.17 4.19 7.00
N THR A 29 8.40 5.10 7.93
CA THR A 29 9.76 5.53 8.24
C THR A 29 10.07 5.13 9.68
N THR A 30 11.34 5.19 10.05
CA THR A 30 11.76 4.82 11.39
C THR A 30 11.21 5.76 12.45
N ASP A 31 10.79 6.95 12.05
CA ASP A 31 10.23 7.92 12.99
C ASP A 31 8.72 7.85 13.07
N SER A 32 8.07 7.01 12.27
CA SER A 32 6.62 7.01 12.27
C SER A 32 6.09 6.11 13.36
N LYS A 33 4.82 6.27 13.68
CA LYS A 33 4.20 5.43 14.70
C LYS A 33 4.03 4.00 14.21
N TYR A 34 4.25 3.76 12.92
CA TYR A 34 4.15 2.43 12.36
C TYR A 34 5.52 1.78 12.18
N ALA A 35 6.56 2.36 12.76
CA ALA A 35 7.92 1.88 12.56
C ALA A 35 8.09 0.41 12.93
N GLU A 36 7.31 -0.08 13.89
CA GLU A 36 7.44 -1.47 14.29
C GLU A 36 7.10 -2.42 13.16
N TYR A 37 6.31 -2.00 12.19
CA TYR A 37 5.97 -2.87 11.06
C TYR A 37 7.13 -3.07 10.11
N LEU A 38 8.14 -2.19 10.17
CA LEU A 38 9.33 -2.37 9.33
C LEU A 38 10.03 -3.68 9.64
N GLU A 39 9.98 -4.11 10.89
CA GLU A 39 10.61 -5.37 11.27
C GLU A 39 9.88 -6.55 10.66
N SER A 40 8.62 -6.39 10.36
CA SER A 40 7.84 -7.46 9.71
C SER A 40 8.00 -7.44 8.20
N GLY A 41 8.73 -6.48 7.66
CA GLY A 41 8.93 -6.39 6.23
C GLY A 41 8.02 -5.42 5.52
N ALA A 42 7.14 -4.74 6.24
CA ALA A 42 6.25 -3.77 5.61
C ALA A 42 7.01 -2.51 5.27
N LYS A 43 6.66 -1.89 4.17
CA LYS A 43 7.29 -0.65 3.75
C LYS A 43 6.27 0.47 3.55
N THR A 44 5.00 0.13 3.40
CA THR A 44 3.95 1.12 3.17
C THR A 44 2.73 0.76 3.99
N MET A 45 2.06 1.76 4.53
CA MET A 45 0.77 1.57 5.19
C MET A 45 -0.31 2.11 4.26
N ILE A 46 -1.38 1.35 4.11
CA ILE A 46 -2.49 1.77 3.28
C ILE A 46 -3.64 2.17 4.19
N HIS A 47 -4.10 3.39 4.07
CA HIS A 47 -5.21 3.91 4.85
C HIS A 47 -6.49 3.75 4.05
N ILE A 48 -7.37 2.87 4.53
CA ILE A 48 -8.63 2.59 3.86
C ILE A 48 -9.74 2.84 4.85
N ASP A 49 -10.61 3.79 4.55
CA ASP A 49 -11.73 4.12 5.42
C ASP A 49 -11.29 4.24 6.89
N ASP A 50 -11.60 3.25 7.72
CA ASP A 50 -11.22 3.30 9.12
C ASP A 50 -10.15 2.27 9.46
N LYS A 51 -9.48 1.72 8.47
CA LYS A 51 -8.48 0.68 8.69
C LYS A 51 -7.13 1.10 8.12
N VAL A 52 -6.09 0.48 8.64
CA VAL A 52 -4.75 0.69 8.13
C VAL A 52 -4.12 -0.67 7.92
N LEU A 53 -3.58 -0.91 6.74
CA LEU A 53 -3.00 -2.21 6.40
C LEU A 53 -1.54 -2.07 6.01
N PRO A 54 -0.65 -2.87 6.59
CA PRO A 54 0.75 -2.85 6.19
C PRO A 54 0.99 -3.73 4.97
N VAL A 55 1.80 -3.26 4.03
CA VAL A 55 2.15 -4.06 2.86
C VAL A 55 3.65 -4.02 2.64
N LYS A 56 4.17 -5.03 1.95
CA LYS A 56 5.59 -5.14 1.69
C LYS A 56 6.07 -4.25 0.56
N GLU A 57 5.20 -3.90 -0.35
CA GLU A 57 5.59 -3.06 -1.48
C GLU A 57 5.99 -1.67 -0.99
N SER A 58 7.04 -1.12 -1.58
CA SER A 58 7.45 0.23 -1.24
C SER A 58 6.49 1.23 -1.89
N ILE A 59 6.57 2.47 -1.45
CA ILE A 59 5.70 3.51 -2.01
C ILE A 59 5.95 3.67 -3.51
N VAL A 60 7.19 3.48 -3.96
CA VAL A 60 7.53 3.56 -5.37
C VAL A 60 6.90 2.41 -6.14
N GLN A 61 6.94 1.21 -5.57
CA GLN A 61 6.32 0.05 -6.21
C GLN A 61 4.81 0.23 -6.33
N VAL A 62 4.18 0.75 -5.30
CA VAL A 62 2.74 0.99 -5.32
C VAL A 62 2.41 2.02 -6.40
N LYS A 63 3.20 3.08 -6.47
CA LYS A 63 2.99 4.11 -7.47
C LYS A 63 3.09 3.55 -8.87
N ASN A 64 4.08 2.68 -9.11
CA ASN A 64 4.26 2.08 -10.42
C ASN A 64 3.09 1.18 -10.80
N LEU A 65 2.56 0.43 -9.84
CA LEU A 65 1.44 -0.44 -10.11
C LEU A 65 0.19 0.36 -10.49
N ILE A 66 -0.03 1.46 -9.80
CA ILE A 66 -1.17 2.32 -10.09
C ILE A 66 -1.01 2.95 -11.47
N SER A 67 0.18 3.36 -11.82
CA SER A 67 0.42 3.96 -13.13
C SER A 67 0.14 2.98 -14.25
N LYS A 68 0.52 1.72 -14.07
CA LYS A 68 0.28 0.73 -15.11
C LYS A 68 -1.20 0.50 -15.32
N ILE A 69 -1.96 0.44 -14.24
CA ILE A 69 -3.38 0.16 -14.36
C ILE A 69 -4.13 1.33 -14.95
N GLY A 70 -3.85 2.50 -14.45
CA GLY A 70 -4.62 3.67 -14.84
C GLY A 70 -4.23 4.27 -16.16
N GLY A 71 -3.07 3.90 -16.67
CA GLY A 71 -2.59 4.56 -17.85
C GLY A 71 -2.40 6.03 -17.63
N VAL A 72 -2.27 6.42 -16.40
CA VAL A 72 -2.21 7.80 -16.07
C VAL A 72 -0.82 8.26 -16.17
N GLU A 73 -0.64 9.39 -16.76
CA GLU A 73 0.54 9.94 -16.67
C GLU A 73 0.43 11.01 -15.90
N SER A 74 1.12 11.21 -15.12
CA SER A 74 0.87 12.31 -14.26
C SER A 74 1.85 13.35 -14.41
#